data_3fddac587d7480dbc60a6e04a87cc66c
#
_entry.id   3fddac587d7480dbc60a6e04a87cc66c
#
_cell.length_a   1.000
_cell.length_b   1.000
_cell.length_c   1.000
_cell.angle_alpha   90.00
_cell.angle_beta   90.00
_cell.angle_gamma   90.00
#
_symmetry.space_group_name_H-M   'P 1'
#
loop_
_entity.id
_entity.type
_entity.pdbx_description
1 polymer ?
#
loop_
_entity_poly.entity_id
_entity_poly.type
_entity_poly.pdbx_seq_one_letter_code
_entity_poly.pdbx_strand_id
1 'polypeptide(L)'
;ASVLYHLAERGWTDVVLLEKNELTSGSTWHAAGNCPNFVGSWTMLKIQSYSTSLYRELGAKVDYPMNYHVTGAIRLAHSRQRMEEFRHVERMGRQMGVEFQEMSPSEMQEVYPFLETHDLYGGQWDPLDGDIDPAQLTQALAKGARDMGAKIIRFCPVTVVRRENGEW
;
A
#
# COMPACT_ATOMS: atom_id res chain seq x y z
N ALA A 1 -2.27 3.67 12.61
CA ALA A 1 -3.24 4.58 12.00
C ALA A 1 -4.31 3.82 11.22
N SER A 2 -3.94 2.90 10.29
CA SER A 2 -4.91 2.23 9.42
C SER A 2 -5.99 1.44 10.18
N VAL A 3 -5.62 0.64 11.18
CA VAL A 3 -6.61 -0.10 12.00
C VAL A 3 -7.58 0.86 12.69
N LEU A 4 -7.06 1.95 13.27
CA LEU A 4 -7.90 2.96 13.93
C LEU A 4 -8.89 3.61 12.96
N TYR A 5 -8.41 3.99 11.76
CA TYR A 5 -9.24 4.57 10.70
C TYR A 5 -10.39 3.63 10.32
N HIS A 6 -10.10 2.37 10.05
CA HIS A 6 -11.12 1.40 9.63
C HIS A 6 -12.08 1.00 10.75
N LEU A 7 -11.64 1.01 12.01
CA LEU A 7 -12.55 0.83 13.15
C LEU A 7 -13.52 2.00 13.24
N ALA A 8 -13.00 3.23 13.18
CA ALA A 8 -13.82 4.44 13.22
C ALA A 8 -14.80 4.50 12.02
N GLU A 9 -14.35 4.16 10.81
CA GLU A 9 -15.20 4.07 9.61
C GLU A 9 -16.35 3.05 9.77
N ARG A 10 -16.14 2.02 10.60
CA ARG A 10 -17.17 1.03 10.95
C ARG A 10 -18.02 1.41 12.15
N GLY A 11 -17.90 2.65 12.63
CA GLY A 11 -18.69 3.18 13.73
C GLY A 11 -18.12 2.90 15.14
N TRP A 12 -16.91 2.36 15.24
CA TRP A 12 -16.24 2.16 16.52
C TRP A 12 -15.54 3.47 16.91
N THR A 13 -16.23 4.33 17.65
CA THR A 13 -15.72 5.65 18.05
C THR A 13 -15.08 5.66 19.42
N ASP A 14 -15.39 4.69 20.29
CA ASP A 14 -14.74 4.53 21.59
C ASP A 14 -13.45 3.68 21.45
N VAL A 15 -12.54 4.17 20.63
CA VAL A 15 -11.24 3.55 20.37
C VAL A 15 -10.11 4.55 20.50
N VAL A 16 -8.96 4.08 20.98
CA VAL A 16 -7.76 4.91 21.14
C VAL A 16 -6.53 4.24 20.53
N LEU A 17 -5.73 5.04 19.86
CA LEU A 17 -4.37 4.68 19.46
C LEU A 17 -3.39 5.32 20.43
N LEU A 18 -2.52 4.51 21.01
CA LEU A 18 -1.40 4.97 21.85
C LEU A 18 -0.11 4.89 21.04
N GLU A 19 0.56 6.00 20.87
CA GLU A 19 1.84 6.11 20.18
C GLU A 19 2.92 6.55 21.16
N LYS A 20 4.01 5.78 21.21
CA LYS A 20 5.09 6.07 22.17
C LYS A 20 5.85 7.36 21.88
N ASN A 21 5.89 7.78 20.61
CA ASN A 21 6.59 8.97 20.15
C ASN A 21 5.63 9.85 19.30
N GLU A 22 6.15 10.47 18.24
CA GLU A 22 5.34 11.11 17.21
C GLU A 22 4.83 10.09 16.19
N LEU A 23 3.65 10.36 15.61
CA LEU A 23 3.21 9.61 14.45
C LEU A 23 4.28 9.71 13.34
N THR A 24 4.52 8.60 12.68
CA THR A 24 5.50 8.46 11.59
C THR A 24 6.96 8.37 12.01
N SER A 25 7.31 8.60 13.26
CA SER A 25 8.70 8.60 13.73
C SER A 25 9.39 7.22 13.76
N GLY A 26 8.63 6.14 13.61
CA GLY A 26 9.13 4.77 13.58
C GLY A 26 9.44 4.29 12.15
N SER A 27 8.96 3.10 11.81
CA SER A 27 9.21 2.47 10.49
C SER A 27 8.61 3.25 9.31
N THR A 28 7.62 4.08 9.53
CA THR A 28 6.91 4.81 8.48
C THR A 28 7.83 5.70 7.66
N TRP A 29 8.69 6.50 8.30
CA TRP A 29 9.56 7.43 7.57
C TRP A 29 10.73 6.74 6.84
N HIS A 30 10.99 5.47 7.16
CA HIS A 30 11.98 4.65 6.44
C HIS A 30 11.40 3.97 5.19
N ALA A 31 10.09 3.98 5.00
CA ALA A 31 9.46 3.29 3.89
C ALA A 31 9.69 4.04 2.58
N ALA A 32 9.99 3.29 1.51
CA ALA A 32 10.22 3.86 0.18
C ALA A 32 8.95 4.43 -0.47
N GLY A 33 7.78 4.04 0.02
CA GLY A 33 6.50 4.53 -0.48
C GLY A 33 5.93 3.76 -1.67
N ASN A 34 6.58 2.72 -2.13
CA ASN A 34 6.05 1.90 -3.24
C ASN A 34 4.72 1.24 -2.88
N CYS A 35 3.77 1.32 -3.77
CA CYS A 35 2.41 0.78 -3.65
C CYS A 35 2.14 -0.25 -4.75
N PRO A 36 2.76 -1.46 -4.69
CA PRO A 36 2.61 -2.46 -5.74
C PRO A 36 1.31 -3.23 -5.61
N ASN A 37 0.68 -3.57 -6.75
CA ASN A 37 -0.41 -4.54 -6.80
C ASN A 37 0.08 -5.95 -7.12
N PHE A 38 1.26 -6.06 -7.76
CA PHE A 38 1.79 -7.35 -8.15
C PHE A 38 2.32 -8.15 -6.97
N VAL A 39 1.61 -9.24 -6.61
CA VAL A 39 2.04 -10.17 -5.57
C VAL A 39 1.50 -11.57 -5.81
N GLY A 40 2.33 -12.59 -5.55
CA GLY A 40 2.02 -14.01 -5.80
C GLY A 40 1.08 -14.68 -4.79
N SER A 41 0.42 -13.92 -3.93
CA SER A 41 -0.54 -14.43 -2.94
C SER A 41 -1.90 -13.79 -3.13
N TRP A 42 -2.93 -14.60 -3.27
CA TRP A 42 -4.32 -14.14 -3.41
C TRP A 42 -4.76 -13.21 -2.28
N THR A 43 -4.47 -13.55 -1.05
CA THR A 43 -4.83 -12.73 0.12
C THR A 43 -4.09 -11.39 0.10
N MET A 44 -2.80 -11.41 -0.21
CA MET A 44 -2.00 -10.18 -0.28
C MET A 44 -2.43 -9.30 -1.45
N LEU A 45 -2.75 -9.90 -2.60
CA LEU A 45 -3.27 -9.15 -3.75
C LEU A 45 -4.57 -8.41 -3.40
N LYS A 46 -5.49 -9.06 -2.66
CA LYS A 46 -6.69 -8.40 -2.14
C LYS A 46 -6.38 -7.21 -1.24
N ILE A 47 -5.46 -7.38 -0.30
CA ILE A 47 -5.09 -6.31 0.63
C ILE A 47 -4.44 -5.15 -0.12
N GLN A 48 -3.55 -5.43 -1.06
CA GLN A 48 -2.86 -4.40 -1.85
C GLN A 48 -3.81 -3.65 -2.78
N SER A 49 -4.66 -4.37 -3.52
CA SER A 49 -5.67 -3.74 -4.40
C SER A 49 -6.65 -2.87 -3.60
N TYR A 50 -7.08 -3.30 -2.43
CA TYR A 50 -7.87 -2.48 -1.53
C TYR A 50 -7.10 -1.23 -1.08
N SER A 51 -5.85 -1.40 -0.67
CA SER A 51 -5.02 -0.30 -0.17
C SER A 51 -4.77 0.76 -1.24
N THR A 52 -4.37 0.36 -2.45
CA THR A 52 -4.14 1.28 -3.56
C THR A 52 -5.41 1.99 -4.00
N SER A 53 -6.56 1.31 -3.98
CA SER A 53 -7.86 1.93 -4.24
C SER A 53 -8.21 2.98 -3.17
N LEU A 54 -8.01 2.65 -1.89
CA LEU A 54 -8.23 3.60 -0.80
C LEU A 54 -7.33 4.83 -0.94
N TYR A 55 -6.05 4.66 -1.29
CA TYR A 55 -5.09 5.78 -1.35
C TYR A 55 -5.45 6.81 -2.42
N ARG A 56 -6.08 6.40 -3.53
CA ARG A 56 -6.56 7.31 -4.58
C ARG A 56 -7.62 8.28 -4.09
N GLU A 57 -8.43 7.87 -3.15
CA GLU A 57 -9.60 8.61 -2.68
C GLU A 57 -9.41 9.25 -1.31
N LEU A 58 -8.48 8.70 -0.50
CA LEU A 58 -8.35 9.03 0.91
C LEU A 58 -8.11 10.52 1.12
N GLY A 59 -7.21 11.13 0.35
CA GLY A 59 -6.90 12.55 0.48
C GLY A 59 -8.13 13.45 0.38
N ALA A 60 -8.94 13.23 -0.65
CA ALA A 60 -10.19 13.96 -0.85
C ALA A 60 -11.23 13.61 0.22
N LYS A 61 -11.31 12.33 0.61
CA LYS A 61 -12.29 11.84 1.60
C LYS A 61 -12.08 12.44 2.99
N VAL A 62 -10.83 12.69 3.38
CA VAL A 62 -10.48 13.22 4.71
C VAL A 62 -9.99 14.67 4.67
N ASP A 63 -10.07 15.34 3.53
CA ASP A 63 -9.58 16.70 3.32
C ASP A 63 -8.13 16.88 3.83
N TYR A 64 -7.23 16.06 3.28
CA TYR A 64 -5.82 16.07 3.61
C TYR A 64 -4.95 15.92 2.35
N PRO A 65 -3.95 16.80 2.13
CA PRO A 65 -3.10 16.71 0.95
C PRO A 65 -2.28 15.41 0.98
N MET A 66 -2.32 14.66 -0.10
CA MET A 66 -1.57 13.42 -0.25
C MET A 66 -0.83 13.39 -1.59
N ASN A 67 0.45 13.12 -1.53
CA ASN A 67 1.26 12.81 -2.72
C ASN A 67 1.15 11.32 -3.01
N TYR A 68 0.11 10.94 -3.73
CA TYR A 68 -0.03 9.60 -4.29
C TYR A 68 -0.03 9.70 -5.81
N HIS A 69 0.98 9.10 -6.43
CA HIS A 69 1.18 9.12 -7.88
C HIS A 69 1.01 7.73 -8.44
N VAL A 70 0.12 7.57 -9.40
CA VAL A 70 -0.04 6.32 -10.16
C VAL A 70 0.88 6.43 -11.37
N THR A 71 2.09 5.92 -11.23
CA THR A 71 3.15 6.00 -12.25
C THR A 71 3.27 4.74 -13.07
N GLY A 72 2.64 3.65 -12.61
CA GLY A 72 2.89 2.31 -13.08
C GLY A 72 4.23 1.77 -12.63
N ALA A 73 4.45 0.47 -12.85
CA ALA A 73 5.74 -0.18 -12.59
C ALA A 73 6.02 -1.30 -13.58
N ILE A 74 7.28 -1.43 -13.96
CA ILE A 74 7.79 -2.54 -14.79
C ILE A 74 8.50 -3.54 -13.89
N ARG A 75 8.13 -4.82 -13.99
CA ARG A 75 8.85 -5.93 -13.36
C ARG A 75 9.65 -6.67 -14.40
N LEU A 76 10.91 -6.93 -14.10
CA LEU A 76 11.86 -7.49 -15.04
C LEU A 76 11.95 -9.01 -14.89
N ALA A 77 12.02 -9.72 -16.01
CA ALA A 77 12.22 -11.14 -16.07
C ALA A 77 13.51 -11.48 -16.85
N HIS A 78 14.49 -12.08 -16.15
CA HIS A 78 15.74 -12.58 -16.73
C HIS A 78 15.62 -14.04 -17.18
N SER A 79 14.45 -14.67 -17.10
CA SER A 79 14.24 -16.04 -17.49
C SER A 79 12.80 -16.30 -17.94
N ARG A 80 12.65 -17.37 -18.74
CA ARG A 80 11.33 -17.89 -19.13
C ARG A 80 10.49 -18.29 -17.93
N GLN A 81 11.12 -18.91 -16.92
CA GLN A 81 10.43 -19.31 -15.70
C GLN A 81 9.83 -18.09 -14.98
N ARG A 82 10.56 -16.97 -14.93
CA ARG A 82 10.05 -15.74 -14.31
C ARG A 82 8.86 -15.18 -15.06
N MET A 83 8.83 -15.26 -16.39
CA MET A 83 7.65 -14.88 -17.18
C MET A 83 6.44 -15.78 -16.89
N GLU A 84 6.65 -17.09 -16.68
CA GLU A 84 5.57 -18.01 -16.32
C GLU A 84 4.97 -17.67 -14.93
N GLU A 85 5.81 -17.26 -13.98
CA GLU A 85 5.34 -16.74 -12.68
C GLU A 85 4.50 -15.45 -12.86
N PHE A 86 4.93 -14.55 -13.74
CA PHE A 86 4.17 -13.32 -14.03
C PHE A 86 2.80 -13.65 -14.62
N ARG A 87 2.71 -14.57 -15.55
CA ARG A 87 1.43 -15.05 -16.12
C ARG A 87 0.52 -15.69 -15.08
N HIS A 88 1.10 -16.34 -14.07
CA HIS A 88 0.30 -16.89 -12.97
C HIS A 88 -0.32 -15.75 -12.14
N VAL A 89 0.45 -14.75 -11.78
CA VAL A 89 -0.03 -13.58 -11.01
C VAL A 89 -1.03 -12.75 -11.83
N GLU A 90 -0.78 -12.58 -13.13
CA GLU A 90 -1.73 -11.92 -14.04
C GLU A 90 -3.11 -12.58 -14.03
N ARG A 91 -3.16 -13.92 -14.10
CA ARG A 91 -4.45 -14.64 -14.03
C ARG A 91 -5.17 -14.43 -12.72
N MET A 92 -4.46 -14.33 -11.61
CA MET A 92 -5.05 -13.95 -10.32
C MET A 92 -5.54 -12.51 -10.33
N GLY A 93 -4.76 -11.59 -10.87
CA GLY A 93 -5.10 -10.17 -10.98
C GLY A 93 -6.39 -9.94 -11.76
N ARG A 94 -6.55 -10.58 -12.91
CA ARG A 94 -7.77 -10.49 -13.72
C ARG A 94 -9.05 -10.84 -12.96
N GLN A 95 -8.99 -11.81 -12.05
CA GLN A 95 -10.14 -12.17 -11.21
C GLN A 95 -10.50 -11.09 -10.19
N MET A 96 -9.61 -10.13 -9.96
CA MET A 96 -9.79 -9.00 -9.05
C MET A 96 -9.93 -7.67 -9.78
N GLY A 97 -9.99 -7.68 -11.12
CA GLY A 97 -10.05 -6.46 -11.92
C GLY A 97 -8.72 -5.71 -12.01
N VAL A 98 -7.60 -6.37 -11.70
CA VAL A 98 -6.25 -5.84 -11.91
C VAL A 98 -5.68 -6.40 -13.19
N GLU A 99 -5.44 -5.53 -14.18
CA GLU A 99 -4.92 -5.91 -15.49
C GLU A 99 -3.42 -5.64 -15.57
N PHE A 100 -2.64 -6.71 -15.54
CA PHE A 100 -1.21 -6.66 -15.84
C PHE A 100 -0.98 -6.90 -17.32
N GLN A 101 0.11 -6.36 -17.87
CA GLN A 101 0.44 -6.47 -19.30
C GLN A 101 1.85 -7.06 -19.47
N GLU A 102 1.98 -8.14 -20.25
CA GLU A 102 3.30 -8.61 -20.66
C GLU A 102 3.96 -7.57 -21.57
N MET A 103 5.27 -7.38 -21.41
CA MET A 103 6.08 -6.49 -22.23
C MET A 103 7.31 -7.21 -22.76
N SER A 104 7.61 -6.97 -24.02
CA SER A 104 8.90 -7.29 -24.60
C SER A 104 10.00 -6.35 -24.10
N PRO A 105 11.28 -6.72 -24.21
CA PRO A 105 12.39 -5.81 -23.86
C PRO A 105 12.34 -4.47 -24.59
N SER A 106 11.92 -4.44 -25.86
CA SER A 106 11.77 -3.20 -26.64
C SER A 106 10.65 -2.31 -26.11
N GLU A 107 9.48 -2.87 -25.81
CA GLU A 107 8.36 -2.11 -25.24
C GLU A 107 8.71 -1.53 -23.86
N MET A 108 9.46 -2.28 -23.04
CA MET A 108 9.94 -1.75 -21.76
C MET A 108 10.90 -0.57 -21.94
N GLN A 109 11.77 -0.62 -22.94
CA GLN A 109 12.71 0.44 -23.25
C GLN A 109 12.01 1.70 -23.82
N GLU A 110 10.90 1.52 -24.54
CA GLU A 110 10.07 2.66 -24.97
C GLU A 110 9.46 3.42 -23.78
N VAL A 111 8.99 2.69 -22.75
CA VAL A 111 8.43 3.29 -21.53
C VAL A 111 9.52 3.88 -20.64
N TYR A 112 10.65 3.21 -20.54
CA TYR A 112 11.78 3.62 -19.72
C TYR A 112 13.11 3.54 -20.49
N PRO A 113 13.49 4.58 -21.22
CA PRO A 113 14.63 4.57 -22.14
C PRO A 113 16.00 4.32 -21.50
N PHE A 114 16.13 4.50 -20.20
CA PHE A 114 17.37 4.24 -19.44
C PHE A 114 17.53 2.77 -19.04
N LEU A 115 16.53 1.91 -19.35
CA LEU A 115 16.57 0.51 -18.99
C LEU A 115 17.53 -0.25 -19.91
N GLU A 116 18.47 -0.95 -19.31
CA GLU A 116 19.32 -1.91 -20.04
C GLU A 116 18.52 -3.22 -20.20
N THR A 117 18.36 -3.68 -21.45
CA THR A 117 17.42 -4.77 -21.78
C THR A 117 18.08 -5.99 -22.41
N HIS A 118 19.41 -5.97 -22.61
CA HIS A 118 20.12 -7.01 -23.39
C HIS A 118 20.05 -8.43 -22.78
N ASP A 119 19.86 -8.52 -21.46
CA ASP A 119 19.76 -9.79 -20.71
C ASP A 119 18.33 -10.09 -20.21
N LEU A 120 17.36 -9.28 -20.63
CA LEU A 120 15.98 -9.46 -20.24
C LEU A 120 15.23 -10.39 -21.21
N TYR A 121 14.48 -11.32 -20.63
CA TYR A 121 13.58 -12.19 -21.38
C TYR A 121 12.24 -11.51 -21.69
N GLY A 122 11.84 -10.58 -20.88
CA GLY A 122 10.62 -9.81 -20.95
C GLY A 122 10.31 -9.11 -19.62
N GLY A 123 9.12 -8.60 -19.51
CA GLY A 123 8.67 -7.95 -18.27
C GLY A 123 7.16 -7.95 -18.14
N GLN A 124 6.70 -7.35 -17.07
CA GLN A 124 5.29 -7.12 -16.81
C GLN A 124 5.06 -5.69 -16.33
N TRP A 125 4.14 -5.02 -16.98
CA TRP A 125 3.64 -3.71 -16.62
C TRP A 125 2.44 -3.81 -15.69
N ASP A 126 2.48 -3.08 -14.60
CA ASP A 126 1.33 -2.81 -13.74
C ASP A 126 0.98 -1.34 -13.86
N PRO A 127 -0.11 -0.98 -14.56
CA PRO A 127 -0.49 0.42 -14.76
C PRO A 127 -1.04 1.08 -13.49
N LEU A 128 -1.38 0.31 -12.48
CA LEU A 128 -2.00 0.79 -11.23
C LEU A 128 -1.01 0.93 -10.08
N ASP A 129 0.23 0.48 -10.27
CA ASP A 129 1.29 0.70 -9.30
C ASP A 129 1.63 2.18 -9.19
N GLY A 130 2.13 2.57 -8.04
CA GLY A 130 2.48 3.96 -7.79
C GLY A 130 3.37 4.13 -6.57
N ASP A 131 3.54 5.36 -6.19
CA ASP A 131 4.26 5.76 -4.99
C ASP A 131 3.44 6.73 -4.15
N ILE A 132 3.71 6.73 -2.85
CA ILE A 132 3.05 7.59 -1.87
C ILE A 132 4.05 8.10 -0.85
N ASP A 133 3.83 9.29 -0.32
CA ASP A 133 4.53 9.71 0.90
C ASP A 133 3.94 8.94 2.10
N PRO A 134 4.72 8.03 2.73
CA PRO A 134 4.21 7.22 3.84
C PRO A 134 3.81 8.03 5.07
N ALA A 135 4.45 9.18 5.29
CA ALA A 135 4.13 10.06 6.40
C ALA A 135 2.79 10.76 6.15
N GLN A 136 2.56 11.28 4.94
CA GLN A 136 1.29 11.87 4.56
C GLN A 136 0.14 10.87 4.65
N LEU A 137 0.32 9.63 4.15
CA LEU A 137 -0.66 8.57 4.29
C LEU A 137 -1.04 8.31 5.75
N THR A 138 -0.03 8.22 6.63
CA THR A 138 -0.26 7.98 8.05
C THR A 138 -1.04 9.13 8.68
N GLN A 139 -0.71 10.37 8.34
CA GLN A 139 -1.40 11.56 8.85
C GLN A 139 -2.84 11.66 8.31
N ALA A 140 -3.06 11.34 7.03
CA ALA A 140 -4.40 11.31 6.44
C ALA A 140 -5.31 10.29 7.14
N LEU A 141 -4.82 9.06 7.35
CA LEU A 141 -5.56 8.04 8.10
C LEU A 141 -5.83 8.46 9.55
N ALA A 142 -4.85 9.10 10.19
CA ALA A 142 -4.99 9.60 11.55
C ALA A 142 -6.00 10.74 11.63
N LYS A 143 -5.97 11.66 10.66
CA LYS A 143 -6.97 12.75 10.57
C LYS A 143 -8.36 12.17 10.39
N GLY A 144 -8.55 11.30 9.40
CA GLY A 144 -9.86 10.69 9.15
C GLY A 144 -10.41 9.95 10.36
N ALA A 145 -9.56 9.21 11.08
CA ALA A 145 -9.98 8.55 12.32
C ALA A 145 -10.44 9.56 13.41
N ARG A 146 -9.71 10.67 13.58
CA ARG A 146 -10.08 11.73 14.54
C ARG A 146 -11.38 12.41 14.15
N ASP A 147 -11.56 12.72 12.88
CA ASP A 147 -12.77 13.38 12.37
C ASP A 147 -14.03 12.50 12.61
N MET A 148 -13.84 11.18 12.66
CA MET A 148 -14.88 10.22 13.02
C MET A 148 -15.01 9.96 14.53
N GLY A 149 -14.24 10.64 15.40
CA GLY A 149 -14.35 10.57 16.86
C GLY A 149 -13.33 9.67 17.58
N ALA A 150 -12.46 8.95 16.85
CA ALA A 150 -11.42 8.16 17.48
C ALA A 150 -10.31 9.03 18.11
N LYS A 151 -9.65 8.52 19.15
CA LYS A 151 -8.62 9.24 19.89
C LYS A 151 -7.22 8.76 19.50
N ILE A 152 -6.27 9.70 19.46
CA ILE A 152 -4.84 9.39 19.28
C ILE A 152 -4.07 10.13 20.38
N ILE A 153 -3.34 9.37 21.20
CA ILE A 153 -2.50 9.91 22.28
C ILE A 153 -1.05 9.60 21.92
N ARG A 154 -0.27 10.65 21.69
CA ARG A 154 1.16 10.57 21.39
C ARG A 154 1.97 10.67 22.68
N PHE A 155 3.25 10.29 22.61
CA PHE A 155 4.18 10.26 23.76
C PHE A 155 3.66 9.41 24.94
N CYS A 156 2.93 8.35 24.60
CA CYS A 156 2.31 7.44 25.55
C CYS A 156 2.81 6.00 25.31
N PRO A 157 3.99 5.63 25.82
CA PRO A 157 4.50 4.28 25.70
C PRO A 157 3.68 3.32 26.56
N VAL A 158 3.19 2.25 25.92
CA VAL A 158 2.54 1.13 26.64
C VAL A 158 3.63 0.28 27.28
N THR A 159 3.65 0.21 28.60
CA THR A 159 4.65 -0.58 29.36
C THR A 159 4.15 -1.94 29.76
N VAL A 160 2.84 -2.09 30.00
CA VAL A 160 2.23 -3.35 30.45
C VAL A 160 0.82 -3.46 29.87
N VAL A 161 0.45 -4.65 29.44
CA VAL A 161 -0.94 -5.04 29.13
C VAL A 161 -1.31 -6.15 30.12
N ARG A 162 -2.39 -6.00 30.87
CA ARG A 162 -2.85 -6.97 31.85
C ARG A 162 -4.28 -7.38 31.55
N ARG A 163 -4.57 -8.64 31.78
CA ARG A 163 -5.94 -9.14 31.75
C ARG A 163 -6.46 -9.26 33.18
N GLU A 164 -7.53 -8.56 33.48
CA GLU A 164 -8.17 -8.57 34.79
C GLU A 164 -9.65 -8.94 34.64
N ASN A 165 -10.14 -9.90 35.41
CA ASN A 165 -11.54 -10.37 35.36
C ASN A 165 -12.06 -10.77 33.96
N GLY A 166 -11.17 -11.26 33.11
CA GLY A 166 -11.54 -11.66 31.75
C GLY A 166 -11.44 -10.55 30.67
N GLU A 167 -11.21 -9.31 31.07
CA GLU A 167 -11.02 -8.13 30.19
C GLU A 167 -9.55 -7.73 30.08
N TRP A 168 -9.17 -7.11 28.94
CA TRP A 168 -7.80 -6.63 28.68
C TRP A 168 -7.63 -5.18 29.07
#